data_1d22da2e8603b6431a89f9e591ea9957
#
_entry.id   1d22da2e8603b6431a89f9e591ea9957
#
_cell.length_a   1.000
_cell.length_b   1.000
_cell.length_c   1.000
_cell.angle_alpha   90.00
_cell.angle_beta   90.00
_cell.angle_gamma   90.00
#
_symmetry.space_group_name_H-M   'P 1'
#
loop_
_entity.id
_entity.type
_entity.pdbx_description
1 polymer ?
#
loop_
_entity_poly.entity_id
_entity_poly.type
_entity_poly.pdbx_seq_one_letter_code
_entity_poly.pdbx_strand_id
1 'polypeptide(L)'
;MVGVGAAGFASTGLPSLAAQAGEEVKLNEKDVILFQGDSITDAGREKKNPVANQGLGRGYPSVIAKTMLADHGELNLQIHNRGISGNKVPDLDRRWKADCLDLEPRILSILIGVNDIWHQLNGRYDGTAETYEKGYTDLLKRTREALPQTVIVVCEPFVLMSGTVKQNQAKWFPEFDKRRAIAKQVAEAAKAVWVPFQSMFDDAVSAGTAPEALARDGVHPSPAGHELMAKTWREIVGV
;
A
#
# COMPACT_ATOMS: atom_id res chain seq x y z
N MET A 1 7.28 -42.64 46.68
CA MET A 1 6.26 -42.02 45.80
C MET A 1 6.85 -40.72 45.29
N VAL A 2 7.23 -40.69 44.04
CA VAL A 2 7.85 -39.52 43.41
C VAL A 2 6.78 -38.93 42.49
N GLY A 3 6.32 -37.72 42.78
CA GLY A 3 5.32 -37.01 41.98
C GLY A 3 5.98 -36.34 40.76
N VAL A 4 5.51 -36.70 39.58
CA VAL A 4 5.92 -36.06 38.30
C VAL A 4 5.00 -34.87 38.05
N GLY A 5 5.58 -33.68 38.12
CA GLY A 5 4.89 -32.44 37.76
C GLY A 5 4.86 -32.27 36.25
N ALA A 6 3.68 -32.18 35.65
CA ALA A 6 3.47 -31.85 34.28
C ALA A 6 3.61 -30.33 34.07
N ALA A 7 4.62 -29.91 33.31
CA ALA A 7 4.77 -28.55 32.86
C ALA A 7 3.85 -28.30 31.66
N GLY A 8 2.80 -27.49 31.86
CA GLY A 8 1.92 -27.02 30.80
C GLY A 8 2.62 -26.00 29.92
N PHE A 9 2.80 -26.28 28.63
CA PHE A 9 3.22 -25.31 27.63
C PHE A 9 2.04 -24.36 27.33
N ALA A 10 2.18 -23.10 27.73
CA ALA A 10 1.28 -22.05 27.31
C ALA A 10 1.57 -21.73 25.83
N SER A 11 0.62 -22.05 24.97
CA SER A 11 0.60 -21.62 23.57
C SER A 11 0.38 -20.11 23.53
N THR A 12 1.42 -19.34 23.27
CA THR A 12 1.28 -17.92 22.93
C THR A 12 0.78 -17.84 21.49
N GLY A 13 -0.54 -17.78 21.33
CA GLY A 13 -1.18 -17.51 20.05
C GLY A 13 -0.71 -16.15 19.53
N LEU A 14 -0.21 -16.11 18.29
CA LEU A 14 0.05 -14.87 17.58
C LEU A 14 -1.26 -14.06 17.49
N PRO A 15 -1.24 -12.73 17.68
CA PRO A 15 -2.44 -11.92 17.53
C PRO A 15 -2.95 -12.03 16.08
N SER A 16 -4.20 -12.44 15.93
CA SER A 16 -4.92 -12.52 14.67
C SER A 16 -4.93 -11.13 13.99
N LEU A 17 -4.77 -11.09 12.68
CA LEU A 17 -4.94 -9.89 11.82
C LEU A 17 -6.26 -9.13 12.07
N ALA A 18 -7.26 -9.76 12.65
CA ALA A 18 -8.54 -9.17 13.02
C ALA A 18 -8.46 -8.05 14.09
N ALA A 19 -7.32 -7.83 14.75
CA ALA A 19 -7.17 -6.83 15.79
C ALA A 19 -6.87 -5.40 15.28
N GLN A 20 -6.83 -5.15 13.96
CA GLN A 20 -6.57 -3.84 13.36
C GLN A 20 -7.67 -3.34 12.41
N ALA A 21 -8.85 -3.96 12.41
CA ALA A 21 -10.01 -3.39 11.72
C ALA A 21 -10.33 -2.04 12.37
N GLY A 22 -10.01 -0.95 11.67
CA GLY A 22 -10.41 0.40 12.06
C GLY A 22 -11.93 0.52 12.10
N GLU A 23 -12.43 1.59 12.73
CA GLU A 23 -13.86 1.93 12.59
C GLU A 23 -14.17 2.04 11.09
N GLU A 24 -15.30 1.45 10.68
CA GLU A 24 -15.81 1.50 9.29
C GLU A 24 -15.81 2.95 8.77
N VAL A 25 -15.19 3.19 7.64
CA VAL A 25 -15.12 4.52 7.05
C VAL A 25 -16.47 4.87 6.43
N LYS A 26 -17.22 5.72 7.10
CA LYS A 26 -18.49 6.21 6.56
C LYS A 26 -18.26 6.99 5.27
N LEU A 27 -18.81 6.47 4.18
CA LEU A 27 -18.83 7.13 2.86
C LEU A 27 -20.07 8.01 2.71
N ASN A 28 -19.92 9.11 1.97
CA ASN A 28 -20.98 10.04 1.63
C ASN A 28 -21.10 10.16 0.11
N GLU A 29 -22.22 10.76 -0.35
CA GLU A 29 -22.42 11.03 -1.77
C GLU A 29 -21.26 11.88 -2.33
N LYS A 30 -20.74 11.47 -3.49
CA LYS A 30 -19.63 12.11 -4.22
C LYS A 30 -18.28 12.13 -3.51
N ASP A 31 -18.11 11.34 -2.45
CA ASP A 31 -16.78 11.20 -1.82
C ASP A 31 -15.73 10.81 -2.85
N VAL A 32 -14.56 11.44 -2.75
CA VAL A 32 -13.41 11.15 -3.59
C VAL A 32 -12.52 10.12 -2.94
N ILE A 33 -12.23 9.03 -3.65
CA ILE A 33 -11.27 8.00 -3.25
C ILE A 33 -10.06 8.10 -4.19
N LEU A 34 -8.90 8.37 -3.64
CA LEU A 34 -7.68 8.63 -4.39
C LEU A 34 -6.61 7.59 -4.10
N PHE A 35 -6.08 6.97 -5.15
CA PHE A 35 -4.93 6.07 -5.09
C PHE A 35 -3.68 6.76 -5.64
N GLN A 36 -2.66 6.89 -4.80
CA GLN A 36 -1.34 7.43 -5.12
C GLN A 36 -0.27 6.34 -5.04
N GLY A 37 0.76 6.45 -5.85
CA GLY A 37 1.85 5.48 -5.83
C GLY A 37 2.65 5.45 -7.12
N ASP A 38 3.31 4.32 -7.32
CA ASP A 38 4.21 4.02 -8.43
C ASP A 38 3.57 3.10 -9.51
N SER A 39 4.39 2.22 -10.13
CA SER A 39 3.94 1.28 -11.18
C SER A 39 2.91 0.25 -10.70
N ILE A 40 2.96 -0.12 -9.42
CA ILE A 40 2.02 -1.08 -8.82
C ILE A 40 0.61 -0.46 -8.77
N THR A 41 0.52 0.81 -8.45
CA THR A 41 -0.73 1.57 -8.44
C THR A 41 -1.15 1.99 -9.85
N ASP A 42 -0.22 2.47 -10.68
CA ASP A 42 -0.42 2.85 -12.09
C ASP A 42 -1.06 1.71 -12.90
N ALA A 43 -0.40 0.56 -12.93
CA ALA A 43 -0.84 -0.66 -13.62
C ALA A 43 -1.50 -0.40 -15.00
N GLY A 44 -0.96 0.56 -15.76
CA GLY A 44 -1.44 0.92 -17.09
C GLY A 44 -2.69 1.82 -17.10
N ARG A 45 -2.86 2.67 -16.07
CA ARG A 45 -3.94 3.66 -16.06
C ARG A 45 -3.86 4.67 -17.22
N GLU A 46 -4.97 5.27 -17.58
CA GLU A 46 -5.00 6.42 -18.51
C GLU A 46 -4.46 7.67 -17.82
N LYS A 47 -3.46 8.32 -18.42
CA LYS A 47 -2.76 9.47 -17.83
C LYS A 47 -3.12 10.81 -18.48
N LYS A 48 -3.53 10.80 -19.77
CA LYS A 48 -3.73 12.04 -20.51
C LYS A 48 -5.01 12.77 -20.09
N ASN A 49 -6.09 12.01 -19.88
CA ASN A 49 -7.39 12.57 -19.48
C ASN A 49 -7.93 11.80 -18.27
N PRO A 50 -7.38 12.03 -17.07
CA PRO A 50 -7.77 11.27 -15.88
C PRO A 50 -9.16 11.71 -15.39
N VAL A 51 -10.17 10.96 -15.78
CA VAL A 51 -11.56 11.13 -15.35
C VAL A 51 -11.86 10.17 -14.20
N ALA A 52 -12.66 10.60 -13.22
CA ALA A 52 -13.11 9.73 -12.13
C ALA A 52 -13.79 8.48 -12.68
N ASN A 53 -13.54 7.35 -12.06
CA ASN A 53 -14.10 6.03 -12.38
C ASN A 53 -13.72 5.46 -13.76
N GLN A 54 -12.85 6.13 -14.52
CA GLN A 54 -12.44 5.71 -15.85
C GLN A 54 -10.93 5.58 -15.96
N GLY A 55 -10.47 4.66 -16.83
CA GLY A 55 -9.05 4.50 -17.11
C GLY A 55 -8.20 4.19 -15.88
N LEU A 56 -8.74 3.50 -14.86
CA LEU A 56 -8.08 3.24 -13.59
C LEU A 56 -6.96 2.20 -13.66
N GLY A 57 -6.70 1.65 -14.85
CA GLY A 57 -5.69 0.62 -15.05
C GLY A 57 -6.20 -0.80 -14.80
N ARG A 58 -5.26 -1.72 -14.51
CA ARG A 58 -5.55 -3.15 -14.30
C ARG A 58 -5.09 -3.65 -12.93
N GLY A 59 -4.67 -2.74 -12.06
CA GLY A 59 -4.18 -3.04 -10.73
C GLY A 59 -5.25 -3.02 -9.65
N TYR A 60 -4.83 -3.19 -8.41
CA TYR A 60 -5.69 -3.21 -7.24
C TYR A 60 -6.63 -1.99 -7.12
N PRO A 61 -6.26 -0.75 -7.55
CA PRO A 61 -7.19 0.37 -7.52
C PRO A 61 -8.43 0.16 -8.40
N SER A 62 -8.25 -0.46 -9.58
CA SER A 62 -9.35 -0.78 -10.50
C SER A 62 -10.26 -1.87 -9.94
N VAL A 63 -9.70 -2.88 -9.28
CA VAL A 63 -10.46 -3.94 -8.61
C VAL A 63 -11.28 -3.38 -7.46
N ILE A 64 -10.69 -2.56 -6.60
CA ILE A 64 -11.38 -1.86 -5.50
C ILE A 64 -12.51 -1.00 -6.05
N ALA A 65 -12.21 -0.17 -7.06
CA ALA A 65 -13.18 0.72 -7.66
C ALA A 65 -14.41 -0.02 -8.20
N LYS A 66 -14.17 -1.14 -8.93
CA LYS A 66 -15.27 -1.96 -9.46
C LYS A 66 -16.21 -2.45 -8.36
N THR A 67 -15.65 -2.90 -7.25
CA THR A 67 -16.45 -3.40 -6.13
C THR A 67 -17.16 -2.27 -5.40
N MET A 68 -16.45 -1.18 -5.05
CA MET A 68 -17.06 -0.04 -4.35
C MET A 68 -18.18 0.61 -5.16
N LEU A 69 -18.02 0.76 -6.47
CA LEU A 69 -19.06 1.31 -7.34
C LEU A 69 -20.28 0.38 -7.49
N ALA A 70 -20.08 -0.93 -7.36
CA ALA A 70 -21.18 -1.89 -7.35
C ALA A 70 -21.91 -1.91 -6.00
N ASP A 71 -21.16 -1.88 -4.89
CA ASP A 71 -21.71 -1.95 -3.54
C ASP A 71 -22.38 -0.64 -3.09
N HIS A 72 -21.90 0.51 -3.62
CA HIS A 72 -22.33 1.88 -3.22
C HIS A 72 -22.73 2.73 -4.43
N GLY A 73 -23.44 2.15 -5.39
CA GLY A 73 -23.82 2.84 -6.64
C GLY A 73 -24.62 4.12 -6.43
N GLU A 74 -25.42 4.19 -5.36
CA GLU A 74 -26.23 5.34 -4.98
C GLU A 74 -25.39 6.55 -4.51
N LEU A 75 -24.16 6.31 -4.04
CA LEU A 75 -23.28 7.38 -3.52
C LEU A 75 -22.55 8.16 -4.62
N ASN A 76 -22.60 7.71 -5.87
CA ASN A 76 -21.91 8.40 -6.98
C ASN A 76 -20.44 8.71 -6.67
N LEU A 77 -19.71 7.76 -6.05
CA LEU A 77 -18.32 7.92 -5.64
C LEU A 77 -17.42 8.31 -6.81
N GLN A 78 -16.40 9.12 -6.53
CA GLN A 78 -15.40 9.56 -7.50
C GLN A 78 -14.05 8.91 -7.21
N ILE A 79 -13.69 7.88 -7.96
CA ILE A 79 -12.46 7.12 -7.72
C ILE A 79 -11.39 7.51 -8.73
N HIS A 80 -10.23 7.92 -8.23
CA HIS A 80 -9.09 8.34 -9.03
C HIS A 80 -7.87 7.47 -8.79
N ASN A 81 -7.20 7.06 -9.85
CA ASN A 81 -5.87 6.49 -9.81
C ASN A 81 -4.87 7.53 -10.33
N ARG A 82 -3.94 7.96 -9.46
CA ARG A 82 -2.86 8.91 -9.76
C ARG A 82 -1.47 8.26 -9.65
N GLY A 83 -1.38 6.94 -9.63
CA GLY A 83 -0.11 6.23 -9.71
C GLY A 83 0.69 6.57 -10.97
N ILE A 84 2.01 6.67 -10.86
CA ILE A 84 2.92 6.88 -11.99
C ILE A 84 4.12 5.94 -11.85
N SER A 85 4.32 5.08 -12.85
CA SER A 85 5.42 4.11 -12.88
C SER A 85 6.78 4.76 -12.62
N GLY A 86 7.59 4.16 -11.76
CA GLY A 86 8.91 4.65 -11.39
C GLY A 86 8.92 5.73 -10.31
N ASN A 87 7.77 6.24 -9.86
CA ASN A 87 7.74 7.27 -8.82
C ASN A 87 8.31 6.77 -7.50
N LYS A 88 8.94 7.70 -6.81
CA LYS A 88 9.48 7.67 -5.45
C LYS A 88 8.79 8.75 -4.62
N VAL A 89 9.04 8.81 -3.32
CA VAL A 89 8.49 9.85 -2.44
C VAL A 89 8.73 11.28 -2.99
N PRO A 90 9.94 11.69 -3.43
CA PRO A 90 10.13 13.02 -3.98
C PRO A 90 9.40 13.26 -5.31
N ASP A 91 9.06 12.21 -6.04
CA ASP A 91 8.26 12.35 -7.26
C ASP A 91 6.78 12.61 -6.93
N LEU A 92 6.25 11.98 -5.89
CA LEU A 92 4.93 12.32 -5.35
C LEU A 92 4.88 13.77 -4.87
N ASP A 93 5.91 14.20 -4.14
CA ASP A 93 6.00 15.55 -3.59
C ASP A 93 5.85 16.63 -4.67
N ARG A 94 6.55 16.49 -5.80
CA ARG A 94 6.52 17.46 -6.91
C ARG A 94 5.14 17.66 -7.53
N ARG A 95 4.25 16.68 -7.44
CA ARG A 95 2.91 16.72 -8.03
C ARG A 95 1.79 16.71 -6.99
N TRP A 96 2.14 16.76 -5.69
CA TRP A 96 1.21 16.49 -4.60
C TRP A 96 0.03 17.44 -4.56
N LYS A 97 0.27 18.74 -4.83
CA LYS A 97 -0.82 19.72 -4.85
C LYS A 97 -1.90 19.34 -5.87
N ALA A 98 -1.53 19.21 -7.14
CA ALA A 98 -2.48 18.99 -8.23
C ALA A 98 -3.07 17.57 -8.23
N ASP A 99 -2.27 16.57 -7.85
CA ASP A 99 -2.67 15.16 -7.93
C ASP A 99 -3.23 14.61 -6.60
N CYS A 100 -3.25 15.41 -5.53
CA CYS A 100 -3.81 15.01 -4.24
C CYS A 100 -4.61 16.13 -3.57
N LEU A 101 -3.97 17.25 -3.18
CA LEU A 101 -4.63 18.26 -2.35
C LEU A 101 -5.81 18.91 -3.07
N ASP A 102 -5.67 19.23 -4.36
CA ASP A 102 -6.75 19.87 -5.16
C ASP A 102 -7.93 18.91 -5.47
N LEU A 103 -7.77 17.60 -5.20
CA LEU A 103 -8.85 16.62 -5.34
C LEU A 103 -9.64 16.41 -4.03
N GLU A 104 -9.15 16.94 -2.92
CA GLU A 104 -9.80 16.88 -1.60
C GLU A 104 -10.35 15.51 -1.22
N PRO A 105 -9.52 14.41 -1.29
CA PRO A 105 -10.04 13.06 -1.12
C PRO A 105 -10.59 12.81 0.29
N ARG A 106 -11.73 12.11 0.36
CA ARG A 106 -12.26 11.52 1.60
C ARG A 106 -11.35 10.38 2.06
N ILE A 107 -10.88 9.54 1.11
CA ILE A 107 -9.91 8.47 1.36
C ILE A 107 -8.71 8.68 0.43
N LEU A 108 -7.52 8.79 1.02
CA LEU A 108 -6.25 8.85 0.31
C LEU A 108 -5.44 7.59 0.58
N SER A 109 -5.28 6.74 -0.41
CA SER A 109 -4.45 5.52 -0.33
C SER A 109 -3.09 5.75 -1.00
N ILE A 110 -2.00 5.44 -0.30
CA ILE A 110 -0.63 5.65 -0.77
C ILE A 110 0.15 4.34 -0.68
N LEU A 111 0.67 3.87 -1.82
CA LEU A 111 1.63 2.77 -1.90
C LEU A 111 2.90 3.25 -2.59
N ILE A 112 3.97 3.46 -1.84
CA ILE A 112 5.24 4.01 -2.32
C ILE A 112 6.42 3.47 -1.52
N GLY A 113 7.60 3.34 -2.15
CA GLY A 113 8.84 2.97 -1.46
C GLY A 113 9.67 1.91 -2.19
N VAL A 114 9.08 1.10 -3.07
CA VAL A 114 9.84 0.08 -3.80
C VAL A 114 10.86 0.72 -4.75
N ASN A 115 10.54 1.82 -5.40
CA ASN A 115 11.46 2.52 -6.30
C ASN A 115 12.48 3.39 -5.57
N ASP A 116 12.21 3.78 -4.33
CA ASP A 116 13.17 4.48 -3.48
C ASP A 116 14.40 3.60 -3.19
N ILE A 117 14.25 2.28 -3.20
CA ILE A 117 15.35 1.32 -3.15
C ILE A 117 15.76 0.80 -4.54
N TRP A 118 14.84 0.43 -5.42
CA TRP A 118 15.19 -0.17 -6.71
C TRP A 118 16.02 0.78 -7.58
N HIS A 119 15.65 2.08 -7.61
CA HIS A 119 16.43 3.07 -8.35
C HIS A 119 17.77 3.36 -7.67
N GLN A 120 17.86 3.27 -6.34
CA GLN A 120 19.14 3.34 -5.61
C GLN A 120 20.06 2.18 -6.02
N LEU A 121 19.54 0.94 -6.03
CA LEU A 121 20.30 -0.25 -6.44
C LEU A 121 20.81 -0.17 -7.88
N ASN A 122 20.11 0.56 -8.75
CA ASN A 122 20.46 0.75 -10.15
C ASN A 122 21.31 2.02 -10.41
N GLY A 123 21.71 2.74 -9.36
CA GLY A 123 22.48 3.99 -9.47
C GLY A 123 21.72 5.16 -10.12
N ARG A 124 20.39 5.09 -10.16
CA ARG A 124 19.52 6.14 -10.74
C ARG A 124 18.97 7.10 -9.69
N TYR A 125 19.23 6.83 -8.43
CA TYR A 125 18.75 7.59 -7.30
C TYR A 125 19.72 7.43 -6.13
N ASP A 126 20.00 8.51 -5.43
CA ASP A 126 20.95 8.58 -4.30
C ASP A 126 20.27 8.77 -2.95
N GLY A 127 18.93 8.76 -2.91
CA GLY A 127 18.16 8.92 -1.67
C GLY A 127 18.34 7.75 -0.72
N THR A 128 18.59 8.07 0.54
CA THR A 128 18.78 7.12 1.64
C THR A 128 17.45 6.78 2.34
N ALA A 129 17.51 5.92 3.36
CA ALA A 129 16.37 5.64 4.22
C ALA A 129 15.88 6.90 4.94
N GLU A 130 16.81 7.76 5.39
CA GLU A 130 16.51 9.05 6.04
C GLU A 130 15.83 10.04 5.07
N THR A 131 16.27 10.06 3.81
CA THR A 131 15.61 10.86 2.75
C THR A 131 14.16 10.40 2.54
N TYR A 132 13.94 9.09 2.50
CA TYR A 132 12.62 8.49 2.39
C TYR A 132 11.73 8.86 3.59
N GLU A 133 12.24 8.69 4.82
CA GLU A 133 11.55 9.02 6.06
C GLU A 133 11.12 10.47 6.10
N LYS A 134 12.09 11.38 5.91
CA LYS A 134 11.83 12.82 5.92
C LYS A 134 10.81 13.22 4.89
N GLY A 135 10.99 12.81 3.64
CA GLY A 135 10.10 13.18 2.54
C GLY A 135 8.68 12.65 2.75
N TYR A 136 8.54 11.41 3.22
CA TYR A 136 7.23 10.81 3.45
C TYR A 136 6.52 11.45 4.65
N THR A 137 7.25 11.72 5.74
CA THR A 137 6.73 12.44 6.91
C THR A 137 6.23 13.83 6.53
N ASP A 138 7.04 14.61 5.79
CA ASP A 138 6.68 15.95 5.33
C ASP A 138 5.42 15.92 4.42
N LEU A 139 5.32 14.91 3.56
CA LEU A 139 4.17 14.71 2.67
C LEU A 139 2.87 14.49 3.45
N LEU A 140 2.88 13.55 4.42
CA LEU A 140 1.69 13.25 5.22
C LEU A 140 1.34 14.39 6.17
N LYS A 141 2.32 15.08 6.75
CA LYS A 141 2.09 16.26 7.59
C LYS A 141 1.34 17.34 6.83
N ARG A 142 1.82 17.73 5.64
CA ARG A 142 1.15 18.74 4.79
C ARG A 142 -0.25 18.28 4.37
N THR A 143 -0.44 16.99 4.15
CA THR A 143 -1.77 16.45 3.85
C THR A 143 -2.72 16.62 5.02
N ARG A 144 -2.29 16.29 6.25
CA ARG A 144 -3.09 16.48 7.46
C ARG A 144 -3.44 17.95 7.72
N GLU A 145 -2.48 18.85 7.48
CA GLU A 145 -2.67 20.30 7.64
C GLU A 145 -3.70 20.85 6.64
N ALA A 146 -3.62 20.42 5.37
CA ALA A 146 -4.51 20.87 4.31
C ALA A 146 -5.88 20.18 4.33
N LEU A 147 -5.92 18.90 4.68
CA LEU A 147 -7.09 18.02 4.58
C LEU A 147 -7.28 17.23 5.89
N PRO A 148 -7.68 17.89 7.00
CA PRO A 148 -7.73 17.25 8.32
C PRO A 148 -8.76 16.11 8.42
N GLN A 149 -9.78 16.09 7.56
CA GLN A 149 -10.85 15.08 7.55
C GLN A 149 -10.54 13.87 6.64
N THR A 150 -9.47 13.92 5.85
CA THR A 150 -9.09 12.83 4.96
C THR A 150 -8.65 11.60 5.76
N VAL A 151 -9.22 10.46 5.46
CA VAL A 151 -8.72 9.16 5.93
C VAL A 151 -7.48 8.82 5.10
N ILE A 152 -6.31 8.93 5.72
CA ILE A 152 -5.06 8.53 5.07
C ILE A 152 -4.86 7.03 5.29
N VAL A 153 -4.61 6.32 4.20
CA VAL A 153 -4.29 4.89 4.17
C VAL A 153 -2.88 4.73 3.63
N VAL A 154 -1.97 4.24 4.44
CA VAL A 154 -0.60 3.92 4.04
C VAL A 154 -0.51 2.42 3.83
N CYS A 155 -0.23 2.04 2.58
CA CYS A 155 -0.01 0.64 2.22
C CYS A 155 1.47 0.29 2.36
N GLU A 156 1.75 -0.85 2.98
CA GLU A 156 3.11 -1.36 3.15
C GLU A 156 3.78 -1.60 1.81
N PRO A 157 4.96 -1.02 1.52
CA PRO A 157 5.76 -1.45 0.39
C PRO A 157 6.19 -2.91 0.58
N PHE A 158 6.20 -3.68 -0.50
CA PHE A 158 6.47 -5.12 -0.46
C PHE A 158 7.37 -5.58 -1.61
N VAL A 159 8.02 -6.70 -1.41
CA VAL A 159 8.66 -7.50 -2.45
C VAL A 159 8.49 -8.99 -2.15
N LEU A 160 8.40 -9.80 -3.20
CA LEU A 160 8.31 -11.26 -3.07
C LEU A 160 9.65 -11.91 -3.51
N MET A 161 9.94 -13.06 -2.92
CA MET A 161 11.15 -13.84 -3.23
C MET A 161 11.01 -14.59 -4.55
N SER A 162 10.84 -13.83 -5.63
CA SER A 162 10.72 -14.29 -7.02
C SER A 162 11.54 -13.39 -7.96
N GLY A 163 11.73 -13.82 -9.19
CA GLY A 163 12.36 -13.07 -10.26
C GLY A 163 13.61 -12.28 -9.87
N THR A 164 13.60 -11.00 -10.16
CA THR A 164 14.71 -10.07 -9.94
C THR A 164 15.06 -9.88 -8.46
N VAL A 165 14.07 -9.91 -7.56
CA VAL A 165 14.29 -9.77 -6.12
C VAL A 165 15.07 -10.97 -5.59
N LYS A 166 14.62 -12.20 -5.92
CA LYS A 166 15.28 -13.44 -5.53
C LYS A 166 16.73 -13.53 -6.05
N GLN A 167 16.94 -13.14 -7.31
CA GLN A 167 18.28 -13.15 -7.94
C GLN A 167 19.25 -12.15 -7.31
N ASN A 168 18.75 -11.08 -6.69
CA ASN A 168 19.53 -10.00 -6.11
C ASN A 168 19.25 -9.77 -4.63
N GLN A 169 18.81 -10.80 -3.91
CA GLN A 169 18.35 -10.70 -2.52
C GLN A 169 19.30 -9.89 -1.63
N ALA A 170 20.59 -10.17 -1.68
CA ALA A 170 21.61 -9.49 -0.86
C ALA A 170 21.74 -7.98 -1.15
N LYS A 171 21.25 -7.50 -2.31
CA LYS A 171 21.20 -6.07 -2.64
C LYS A 171 19.94 -5.40 -2.12
N TRP A 172 18.84 -6.14 -2.08
CA TRP A 172 17.55 -5.60 -1.59
C TRP A 172 17.54 -5.47 -0.07
N PHE A 173 18.08 -6.48 0.65
CA PHE A 173 18.03 -6.56 2.10
C PHE A 173 19.39 -6.27 2.74
N PRO A 174 19.44 -5.57 3.89
CA PRO A 174 18.31 -5.16 4.75
C PRO A 174 17.67 -3.81 4.38
N GLU A 175 18.11 -3.14 3.31
CA GLU A 175 17.69 -1.76 3.00
C GLU A 175 16.19 -1.64 2.71
N PHE A 176 15.59 -2.67 2.09
CA PHE A 176 14.15 -2.68 1.85
C PHE A 176 13.36 -2.78 3.16
N ASP A 177 13.82 -3.61 4.11
CA ASP A 177 13.16 -3.73 5.43
C ASP A 177 13.19 -2.42 6.21
N LYS A 178 14.26 -1.63 6.08
CA LYS A 178 14.32 -0.28 6.67
C LYS A 178 13.20 0.61 6.12
N ARG A 179 12.94 0.60 4.78
CA ARG A 179 11.85 1.39 4.18
C ARG A 179 10.48 0.92 4.62
N ARG A 180 10.28 -0.38 4.79
CA ARG A 180 9.04 -0.94 5.34
C ARG A 180 8.80 -0.46 6.77
N ALA A 181 9.81 -0.56 7.63
CA ALA A 181 9.76 -0.09 9.01
C ALA A 181 9.45 1.41 9.08
N ILE A 182 10.13 2.22 8.27
CA ILE A 182 9.90 3.65 8.17
C ILE A 182 8.47 3.96 7.71
N ALA A 183 7.97 3.28 6.66
CA ALA A 183 6.61 3.49 6.18
C ALA A 183 5.57 3.25 7.29
N LYS A 184 5.79 2.22 8.12
CA LYS A 184 4.93 1.94 9.27
C LYS A 184 5.00 3.04 10.33
N GLN A 185 6.21 3.49 10.71
CA GLN A 185 6.41 4.57 11.67
C GLN A 185 5.77 5.88 11.19
N VAL A 186 5.93 6.22 9.92
CA VAL A 186 5.31 7.41 9.31
C VAL A 186 3.78 7.30 9.31
N ALA A 187 3.23 6.12 9.02
CA ALA A 187 1.79 5.86 9.10
C ALA A 187 1.25 6.05 10.52
N GLU A 188 1.93 5.49 11.52
CA GLU A 188 1.56 5.61 12.93
C GLU A 188 1.60 7.07 13.40
N ALA A 189 2.68 7.80 13.07
CA ALA A 189 2.83 9.22 13.42
C ALA A 189 1.74 10.09 12.77
N ALA A 190 1.32 9.77 11.55
CA ALA A 190 0.24 10.45 10.83
C ALA A 190 -1.16 9.99 11.23
N LYS A 191 -1.29 9.02 12.14
CA LYS A 191 -2.56 8.35 12.49
C LYS A 191 -3.28 7.85 11.23
N ALA A 192 -2.53 7.25 10.32
CA ALA A 192 -3.04 6.66 9.09
C ALA A 192 -3.47 5.20 9.32
N VAL A 193 -4.42 4.73 8.54
CA VAL A 193 -4.74 3.30 8.45
C VAL A 193 -3.57 2.59 7.79
N TRP A 194 -3.06 1.53 8.42
CA TRP A 194 -1.97 0.72 7.89
C TRP A 194 -2.50 -0.51 7.17
N VAL A 195 -2.14 -0.70 5.90
CA VAL A 195 -2.47 -1.91 5.13
C VAL A 195 -1.21 -2.76 4.93
N PRO A 196 -1.08 -3.92 5.60
CA PRO A 196 0.16 -4.71 5.67
C PRO A 196 0.32 -5.63 4.45
N PHE A 197 0.58 -5.10 3.27
CA PHE A 197 0.67 -5.88 2.04
C PHE A 197 1.80 -6.92 2.04
N GLN A 198 2.93 -6.65 2.69
CA GLN A 198 3.99 -7.67 2.78
C GLN A 198 3.51 -8.87 3.59
N SER A 199 2.94 -8.63 4.77
CA SER A 199 2.44 -9.73 5.62
C SER A 199 1.35 -10.54 4.91
N MET A 200 0.45 -9.87 4.20
CA MET A 200 -0.57 -10.52 3.38
C MET A 200 0.04 -11.47 2.33
N PHE A 201 1.10 -11.02 1.63
CA PHE A 201 1.79 -11.87 0.66
C PHE A 201 2.57 -13.01 1.32
N ASP A 202 3.22 -12.73 2.45
CA ASP A 202 3.96 -13.75 3.22
C ASP A 202 3.01 -14.85 3.71
N ASP A 203 1.81 -14.49 4.16
CA ASP A 203 0.76 -15.43 4.57
C ASP A 203 0.28 -16.30 3.39
N ALA A 204 0.05 -15.68 2.22
CA ALA A 204 -0.34 -16.42 1.02
C ALA A 204 0.74 -17.40 0.56
N VAL A 205 2.02 -17.01 0.63
CA VAL A 205 3.15 -17.89 0.31
C VAL A 205 3.27 -19.02 1.34
N SER A 206 3.10 -18.71 2.62
CA SER A 206 3.14 -19.69 3.70
C SER A 206 1.99 -20.70 3.60
N ALA A 207 0.84 -20.29 3.05
CA ALA A 207 -0.28 -21.14 2.73
C ALA A 207 -0.10 -21.98 1.45
N GLY A 208 1.06 -21.89 0.78
CA GLY A 208 1.43 -22.73 -0.37
C GLY A 208 1.30 -22.06 -1.74
N THR A 209 0.96 -20.75 -1.81
CA THR A 209 0.95 -20.05 -3.10
C THR A 209 2.39 -19.73 -3.53
N ALA A 210 2.77 -20.11 -4.75
CA ALA A 210 4.09 -19.79 -5.27
C ALA A 210 4.29 -18.27 -5.40
N PRO A 211 5.40 -17.67 -4.93
CA PRO A 211 5.64 -16.23 -5.04
C PRO A 211 5.57 -15.72 -6.49
N GLU A 212 6.01 -16.51 -7.46
CA GLU A 212 5.98 -16.20 -8.89
C GLU A 212 4.54 -16.07 -9.43
N ALA A 213 3.58 -16.78 -8.81
CA ALA A 213 2.17 -16.66 -9.18
C ALA A 213 1.55 -15.33 -8.70
N LEU A 214 2.10 -14.74 -7.64
CA LEU A 214 1.64 -13.47 -7.05
C LEU A 214 2.36 -12.25 -7.65
N ALA A 215 3.70 -12.34 -7.82
CA ALA A 215 4.50 -11.31 -8.47
C ALA A 215 5.70 -11.96 -9.17
N ARG A 216 5.67 -12.05 -10.50
CA ARG A 216 6.65 -12.82 -11.26
C ARG A 216 8.08 -12.29 -11.16
N ASP A 217 8.26 -10.99 -11.13
CA ASP A 217 9.56 -10.33 -11.00
C ASP A 217 9.94 -10.00 -9.54
N GLY A 218 9.03 -10.29 -8.62
CA GLY A 218 9.15 -10.01 -7.20
C GLY A 218 8.63 -8.63 -6.78
N VAL A 219 8.23 -7.77 -7.74
CA VAL A 219 7.79 -6.39 -7.46
C VAL A 219 6.38 -6.12 -8.00
N HIS A 220 6.11 -6.48 -9.27
CA HIS A 220 4.84 -6.16 -9.91
C HIS A 220 3.86 -7.31 -9.75
N PRO A 221 2.72 -7.08 -9.06
CA PRO A 221 1.72 -8.12 -8.85
C PRO A 221 1.12 -8.65 -10.14
N SER A 222 0.85 -9.93 -10.16
CA SER A 222 0.00 -10.58 -11.15
C SER A 222 -1.47 -10.15 -10.94
N PRO A 223 -2.39 -10.51 -11.83
CA PRO A 223 -3.83 -10.31 -11.57
C PRO A 223 -4.26 -10.91 -10.22
N ALA A 224 -3.80 -12.12 -9.87
CA ALA A 224 -4.09 -12.74 -8.58
C ALA A 224 -3.50 -11.95 -7.39
N GLY A 225 -2.28 -11.42 -7.53
CA GLY A 225 -1.68 -10.53 -6.53
C GLY A 225 -2.49 -9.24 -6.34
N HIS A 226 -2.95 -8.62 -7.42
CA HIS A 226 -3.80 -7.42 -7.35
C HIS A 226 -5.16 -7.69 -6.72
N GLU A 227 -5.80 -8.83 -7.00
CA GLU A 227 -7.06 -9.24 -6.34
C GLU A 227 -6.87 -9.41 -4.83
N LEU A 228 -5.78 -10.07 -4.41
CA LEU A 228 -5.46 -10.24 -3.00
C LEU A 228 -5.22 -8.89 -2.31
N MET A 229 -4.47 -7.98 -2.94
CA MET A 229 -4.27 -6.61 -2.44
C MET A 229 -5.59 -5.86 -2.30
N ALA A 230 -6.46 -5.93 -3.30
CA ALA A 230 -7.75 -5.25 -3.28
C ALA A 230 -8.66 -5.76 -2.16
N LYS A 231 -8.72 -7.07 -1.97
CA LYS A 231 -9.46 -7.71 -0.87
C LYS A 231 -8.96 -7.21 0.48
N THR A 232 -7.66 -7.34 0.73
CA THR A 232 -7.04 -6.93 2.01
C THR A 232 -7.21 -5.44 2.28
N TRP A 233 -7.06 -4.60 1.25
CA TRP A 233 -7.27 -3.16 1.39
C TRP A 233 -8.70 -2.84 1.83
N ARG A 234 -9.71 -3.42 1.19
CA ARG A 234 -11.12 -3.18 1.54
C ARG A 234 -11.46 -3.67 2.94
N GLU A 235 -11.00 -4.85 3.31
CA GLU A 235 -11.24 -5.44 4.64
C GLU A 235 -10.65 -4.55 5.77
N ILE A 236 -9.46 -3.97 5.56
CA ILE A 236 -8.79 -3.15 6.57
C ILE A 236 -9.35 -1.73 6.61
N VAL A 237 -9.66 -1.14 5.45
CA VAL A 237 -10.23 0.22 5.39
C VAL A 237 -11.71 0.23 5.80
N GLY A 238 -12.39 -0.90 5.72
CA GLY A 238 -13.79 -1.03 6.12
C GLY A 238 -14.76 -0.41 5.09
N VAL A 239 -14.55 -0.73 3.80
CA VAL A 239 -15.39 -0.26 2.69
C VAL A 239 -15.64 -1.34 1.66
#